data_56b153c98c65bb892e2de8fbb379bb2f
#
_entry.id   56b153c98c65bb892e2de8fbb379bb2f
#
_cell.length_a   1.000
_cell.length_b   1.000
_cell.length_c   1.000
_cell.angle_alpha   90.00
_cell.angle_beta   90.00
_cell.angle_gamma   90.00
#
_symmetry.space_group_name_H-M   'P 1'
#
loop_
_entity.id
_entity.type
_entity.pdbx_description
1 polymer ?
#
loop_
_entity_poly.entity_id
_entity_poly.type
_entity_poly.pdbx_seq_one_letter_code
_entity_poly.pdbx_strand_id
1 'polypeptide(L)'
;NGGPQCLSCHQAGGAGGIVGGALGPDLTKVFSRYGVAGLKGVLGSIAFPTMAGPYKGKELTSEEVSGLVAFFKEMNQSDHSAMSIISFVIYGIVGLVIALFFINLLWASRRVETKRPLR
;
A
#
# COMPACT_ATOMS: atom_id res chain seq x y z
N ASN A 1 -4.16 -17.71 -14.14
CA ASN A 1 -4.33 -17.51 -15.60
C ASN A 1 -3.34 -16.51 -16.23
N GLY A 2 -2.37 -15.99 -15.50
CA GLY A 2 -1.32 -15.12 -16.04
C GLY A 2 -1.78 -13.71 -16.47
N GLY A 3 -2.88 -13.24 -15.94
CA GLY A 3 -3.31 -11.86 -16.05
C GLY A 3 -2.45 -10.92 -15.17
N PRO A 4 -2.46 -9.60 -15.42
CA PRO A 4 -1.76 -8.63 -14.58
C PRO A 4 -2.36 -8.62 -13.17
N GLN A 5 -1.53 -8.33 -12.19
CA GLN A 5 -2.01 -8.18 -10.81
C GLN A 5 -2.87 -6.92 -10.68
N CYS A 6 -4.00 -7.00 -9.97
CA CYS A 6 -4.89 -5.84 -9.74
C CYS A 6 -4.15 -4.66 -9.11
N LEU A 7 -3.21 -4.94 -8.21
CA LEU A 7 -2.40 -3.93 -7.53
C LEU A 7 -1.37 -3.23 -8.43
N SER A 8 -1.14 -3.70 -9.66
CA SER A 8 -0.31 -2.96 -10.61
C SER A 8 -0.95 -1.63 -11.03
N CYS A 9 -2.27 -1.57 -11.04
CA CYS A 9 -3.04 -0.40 -11.46
C CYS A 9 -3.88 0.20 -10.34
N HIS A 10 -4.34 -0.61 -9.39
CA HIS A 10 -5.25 -0.22 -8.32
C HIS A 10 -4.55 -0.17 -6.98
N GLN A 11 -4.93 0.80 -6.16
CA GLN A 11 -4.60 0.83 -4.75
C GLN A 11 -5.59 -0.04 -3.97
N ALA A 12 -5.10 -0.78 -2.98
CA ALA A 12 -5.91 -1.51 -2.02
C ALA A 12 -5.31 -1.33 -0.63
N GLY A 13 -5.89 -0.43 0.13
CA GLY A 13 -5.37 0.02 1.42
C GLY A 13 -5.69 -0.91 2.59
N GLY A 14 -5.10 -2.08 2.62
CA GLY A 14 -5.29 -2.97 3.77
C GLY A 14 -4.01 -3.31 4.52
N ALA A 15 -2.87 -3.26 3.87
CA ALA A 15 -1.60 -3.68 4.44
C ALA A 15 -0.63 -2.50 4.59
N GLY A 16 -0.98 -1.53 5.43
CA GLY A 16 -0.06 -0.43 5.75
C GLY A 16 -0.23 0.85 4.92
N GLY A 17 -1.38 1.06 4.27
CA GLY A 17 -1.82 2.38 3.80
C GLY A 17 -1.53 2.72 2.34
N ILE A 18 -0.47 2.26 1.72
CA ILE A 18 -0.15 2.59 0.32
C ILE A 18 0.38 1.33 -0.36
N VAL A 19 -0.53 0.47 -0.80
CA VAL A 19 -0.15 -0.72 -1.57
C VAL A 19 -0.89 -0.69 -2.89
N GLY A 20 -0.15 -0.54 -3.98
CA GLY A 20 -0.67 -0.61 -5.33
C GLY A 20 -0.47 0.63 -6.18
N GLY A 21 -0.89 0.53 -7.44
CA GLY A 21 -0.80 1.59 -8.43
C GLY A 21 -1.91 2.64 -8.30
N ALA A 22 -1.68 3.81 -8.88
CA ALA A 22 -2.62 4.94 -8.89
C ALA A 22 -3.31 5.14 -10.26
N LEU A 23 -3.23 4.16 -11.16
CA LEU A 23 -3.85 4.24 -12.48
C LEU A 23 -5.35 3.96 -12.45
N GLY A 24 -5.79 3.12 -11.52
CA GLY A 24 -7.20 2.79 -11.31
C GLY A 24 -7.74 3.32 -9.98
N PRO A 25 -9.07 3.27 -9.78
CA PRO A 25 -9.66 3.66 -8.51
C PRO A 25 -9.22 2.79 -7.34
N ASP A 26 -9.24 3.34 -6.15
CA ASP A 26 -8.95 2.62 -4.91
C ASP A 26 -10.01 1.53 -4.65
N LEU A 27 -9.55 0.32 -4.42
CA LEU A 27 -10.37 -0.87 -4.18
C LEU A 27 -10.63 -1.16 -2.69
N THR A 28 -10.09 -0.37 -1.78
CA THR A 28 -10.21 -0.59 -0.33
C THR A 28 -11.65 -0.78 0.13
N LYS A 29 -12.56 0.02 -0.36
CA LYS A 29 -13.99 -0.02 -0.01
C LYS A 29 -14.88 -0.54 -1.16
N VAL A 30 -14.30 -1.26 -2.12
CA VAL A 30 -15.03 -1.78 -3.27
C VAL A 30 -16.15 -2.75 -2.87
N PHE A 31 -15.92 -3.54 -1.83
CA PHE A 31 -16.92 -4.49 -1.32
C PHE A 31 -18.18 -3.79 -0.79
N SER A 32 -18.04 -2.68 -0.06
CA SER A 32 -19.21 -1.92 0.43
C SER A 32 -20.01 -1.26 -0.70
N ARG A 33 -19.33 -1.00 -1.84
CA ARG A 33 -19.98 -0.36 -3.02
C ARG A 33 -20.76 -1.36 -3.87
N TYR A 34 -20.21 -2.55 -4.10
CA TYR A 34 -20.77 -3.53 -5.05
C TYR A 34 -21.37 -4.77 -4.39
N GLY A 35 -21.01 -5.09 -3.16
CA GLY A 35 -21.41 -6.32 -2.50
C GLY A 35 -20.89 -7.59 -3.20
N VAL A 36 -21.32 -8.74 -2.71
CA VAL A 36 -20.90 -10.04 -3.26
C VAL A 36 -21.35 -10.23 -4.71
N ALA A 37 -22.62 -9.96 -4.99
CA ALA A 37 -23.19 -10.20 -6.31
C ALA A 37 -22.60 -9.24 -7.38
N GLY A 38 -22.46 -7.97 -7.05
CA GLY A 38 -21.86 -6.98 -7.94
C GLY A 38 -20.39 -7.27 -8.25
N LEU A 39 -19.61 -7.63 -7.24
CA LEU A 39 -18.22 -8.02 -7.45
C LEU A 39 -18.06 -9.26 -8.30
N LYS A 40 -18.89 -10.30 -8.08
CA LYS A 40 -18.90 -11.48 -8.95
C LYS A 40 -19.22 -11.15 -10.40
N GLY A 41 -20.19 -10.28 -10.62
CA GLY A 41 -20.53 -9.83 -11.97
C GLY A 41 -19.40 -9.05 -12.64
N VAL A 42 -18.85 -8.06 -11.96
CA VAL A 42 -17.75 -7.23 -12.48
C VAL A 42 -16.49 -8.03 -12.75
N LEU A 43 -16.08 -8.91 -11.83
CA LEU A 43 -14.87 -9.72 -11.96
C LEU A 43 -15.03 -10.84 -12.98
N GLY A 44 -16.22 -11.44 -13.07
CA GLY A 44 -16.50 -12.53 -14.02
C GLY A 44 -16.60 -12.08 -15.46
N SER A 45 -17.02 -10.83 -15.72
CA SER A 45 -17.17 -10.30 -17.07
C SER A 45 -16.08 -9.30 -17.49
N ILE A 46 -15.22 -8.87 -16.54
CA ILE A 46 -14.26 -7.77 -16.76
C ILE A 46 -14.92 -6.60 -17.49
N ALA A 47 -16.03 -6.12 -16.94
CA ALA A 47 -16.97 -5.21 -17.61
C ALA A 47 -16.39 -3.81 -17.95
N PHE A 48 -15.23 -3.46 -17.43
CA PHE A 48 -14.64 -2.15 -17.66
C PHE A 48 -13.70 -2.16 -18.89
N PRO A 49 -13.91 -1.25 -19.86
CA PRO A 49 -13.14 -1.22 -21.12
C PRO A 49 -11.62 -1.13 -20.91
N THR A 50 -11.18 -0.37 -19.90
CA THR A 50 -9.76 -0.20 -19.56
C THR A 50 -9.11 -1.49 -19.03
N MET A 51 -9.88 -2.35 -18.40
CA MET A 51 -9.42 -3.65 -17.88
C MET A 51 -9.56 -4.77 -18.91
N ALA A 52 -10.50 -4.66 -19.83
CA ALA A 52 -10.80 -5.70 -20.81
C ALA A 52 -9.58 -6.03 -21.70
N GLY A 53 -8.79 -5.02 -22.08
CA GLY A 53 -7.58 -5.23 -22.88
C GLY A 53 -6.53 -6.11 -22.20
N PRO A 54 -6.03 -5.75 -21.02
CA PRO A 54 -5.05 -6.52 -20.25
C PRO A 54 -5.48 -7.95 -19.90
N TYR A 55 -6.79 -8.18 -19.72
CA TYR A 55 -7.35 -9.50 -19.36
C TYR A 55 -7.90 -10.30 -20.54
N LYS A 56 -7.77 -9.80 -21.77
CA LYS A 56 -8.22 -10.52 -22.97
C LYS A 56 -7.54 -11.89 -23.09
N GLY A 57 -8.33 -12.96 -23.08
CA GLY A 57 -7.83 -14.34 -23.10
C GLY A 57 -7.22 -14.81 -21.78
N LYS A 58 -7.43 -14.06 -20.71
CA LYS A 58 -6.93 -14.33 -19.35
C LYS A 58 -8.03 -14.08 -18.32
N GLU A 59 -9.24 -14.49 -18.66
CA GLU A 59 -10.41 -14.31 -17.81
C GLU A 59 -10.21 -15.02 -16.46
N LEU A 60 -10.74 -14.43 -15.41
CA LEU A 60 -10.67 -15.00 -14.08
C LEU A 60 -11.55 -16.23 -13.96
N THR A 61 -11.03 -17.28 -13.35
CA THR A 61 -11.82 -18.48 -13.04
C THR A 61 -12.84 -18.19 -11.94
N SER A 62 -13.87 -19.02 -11.82
CA SER A 62 -14.88 -18.90 -10.75
C SER A 62 -14.25 -19.00 -9.35
N GLU A 63 -13.19 -19.74 -9.22
CA GLU A 63 -12.43 -19.93 -7.99
C GLU A 63 -11.64 -18.66 -7.63
N GLU A 64 -10.93 -18.08 -8.60
CA GLU A 64 -10.23 -16.80 -8.44
C GLU A 64 -11.20 -15.65 -8.09
N VAL A 65 -12.34 -15.58 -8.77
CA VAL A 65 -13.39 -14.59 -8.46
C VAL A 65 -13.90 -14.76 -7.01
N SER A 66 -14.11 -15.99 -6.56
CA SER A 66 -14.58 -16.26 -5.20
C SER A 66 -13.53 -15.86 -4.16
N GLY A 67 -12.27 -16.16 -4.41
CA GLY A 67 -11.14 -15.75 -3.57
C GLY A 67 -11.00 -14.23 -3.48
N LEU A 68 -11.11 -13.53 -4.61
CA LEU A 68 -11.06 -12.07 -4.65
C LEU A 68 -12.23 -11.43 -3.90
N VAL A 69 -13.44 -11.96 -4.01
CA VAL A 69 -14.60 -11.46 -3.25
C VAL A 69 -14.39 -11.62 -1.75
N ALA A 70 -13.84 -12.76 -1.30
CA ALA A 70 -13.51 -12.99 0.11
C ALA A 70 -12.44 -12.00 0.59
N PHE A 71 -11.39 -11.79 -0.19
CA PHE A 71 -10.32 -10.82 0.09
C PHE A 71 -10.88 -9.40 0.23
N PHE A 72 -11.69 -8.93 -0.72
CA PHE A 72 -12.28 -7.60 -0.65
C PHE A 72 -13.25 -7.43 0.52
N LYS A 73 -13.94 -8.50 0.92
CA LYS A 73 -14.80 -8.50 2.11
C LYS A 73 -13.98 -8.29 3.38
N GLU A 74 -12.91 -9.04 3.54
CA GLU A 74 -12.00 -8.94 4.69
C GLU A 74 -11.32 -7.57 4.74
N MET A 75 -10.80 -7.11 3.61
CA MET A 75 -10.18 -5.80 3.49
C MET A 75 -11.13 -4.65 3.84
N ASN A 76 -12.42 -4.77 3.47
CA ASN A 76 -13.43 -3.76 3.79
C ASN A 76 -13.71 -3.66 5.29
N GLN A 77 -13.49 -4.74 6.05
CA GLN A 77 -13.68 -4.81 7.51
C GLN A 77 -12.43 -4.33 8.27
N SER A 78 -11.27 -4.40 7.66
CA SER A 78 -10.02 -3.98 8.28
C SER A 78 -9.84 -2.47 8.20
N ASP A 79 -9.86 -1.81 9.35
CA ASP A 79 -9.71 -0.34 9.48
C ASP A 79 -8.23 0.07 9.64
N HIS A 80 -7.35 -0.54 8.84
CA HIS A 80 -5.90 -0.41 9.01
C HIS A 80 -5.27 0.88 8.47
N SER A 81 -6.01 1.73 7.76
CA SER A 81 -5.38 2.81 6.96
C SER A 81 -4.83 3.98 7.78
N ALA A 82 -5.57 4.47 8.77
CA ALA A 82 -5.15 5.67 9.51
C ALA A 82 -4.09 5.37 10.58
N MET A 83 -4.26 4.31 11.35
CA MET A 83 -3.35 3.92 12.42
C MET A 83 -1.95 3.56 11.91
N SER A 84 -1.87 2.92 10.75
CA SER A 84 -0.60 2.52 10.12
C SER A 84 0.19 3.72 9.62
N ILE A 85 -0.44 4.70 8.98
CA ILE A 85 0.23 5.91 8.50
C ILE A 85 0.77 6.72 9.68
N ILE A 86 -0.02 6.91 10.72
CA ILE A 86 0.39 7.64 11.93
C ILE A 86 1.59 6.96 12.59
N SER A 87 1.54 5.64 12.77
CA SER A 87 2.66 4.89 13.33
C SER A 87 3.92 5.02 12.50
N PHE A 88 3.80 4.94 11.18
CA PHE A 88 4.93 5.08 10.27
C PHE A 88 5.58 6.47 10.35
N VAL A 89 4.77 7.52 10.40
CA VAL A 89 5.23 8.91 10.58
C VAL A 89 5.93 9.08 11.93
N ILE A 90 5.35 8.56 13.01
CA ILE A 90 5.95 8.62 14.34
C ILE A 90 7.32 7.93 14.36
N TYR A 91 7.42 6.71 13.85
CA TYR A 91 8.71 5.99 13.78
C TYR A 91 9.73 6.71 12.90
N GLY A 92 9.28 7.33 11.80
CA GLY A 92 10.13 8.15 10.94
C GLY A 92 10.70 9.37 11.68
N ILE A 93 9.86 10.09 12.42
CA ILE A 93 10.29 11.25 13.21
C ILE A 93 11.25 10.83 14.33
N VAL A 94 10.92 9.77 15.07
CA VAL A 94 11.79 9.25 16.14
C VAL A 94 13.15 8.83 15.58
N GLY A 95 13.17 8.11 14.47
CA GLY A 95 14.42 7.72 13.80
C GLY A 95 15.25 8.93 13.36
N LEU A 96 14.61 9.96 12.82
CA LEU A 96 15.28 11.20 12.42
C LEU A 96 15.92 11.92 13.64
N VAL A 97 15.19 12.05 14.73
CA VAL A 97 15.69 12.69 15.96
C VAL A 97 16.89 11.94 16.52
N ILE A 98 16.81 10.60 16.56
CA ILE A 98 17.94 9.75 16.99
C ILE A 98 19.15 9.95 16.08
N ALA A 99 18.97 9.95 14.78
CA ALA A 99 20.05 10.14 13.81
C ALA A 99 20.72 11.51 13.98
N LEU A 100 19.94 12.58 14.12
CA LEU A 100 20.46 13.94 14.37
C LEU A 100 21.20 14.04 15.70
N PHE A 101 20.71 13.35 16.74
CA PHE A 101 21.40 13.30 18.03
C PHE A 101 22.77 12.64 17.92
N PHE A 102 22.88 11.50 17.25
CA PHE A 102 24.16 10.83 17.02
C PHE A 102 25.12 11.66 16.16
N ILE A 103 24.62 12.27 15.10
CA ILE A 103 25.42 13.18 14.27
C ILE A 103 25.97 14.31 15.13
N ASN A 104 25.14 14.91 15.98
CA ASN A 104 25.57 16.00 16.85
C ASN A 104 26.65 15.56 17.85
N LEU A 105 26.52 14.38 18.45
CA LEU A 105 27.55 13.80 19.33
C LEU A 105 28.87 13.57 18.59
N LEU A 106 28.84 13.01 17.40
CA LEU A 106 30.05 12.78 16.59
C LEU A 106 30.73 14.09 16.20
N TRP A 107 29.96 15.12 15.87
CA TRP A 107 30.51 16.43 15.54
C TRP A 107 31.00 17.21 16.77
N ALA A 108 30.36 17.04 17.93
CA ALA A 108 30.80 17.65 19.16
C ALA A 108 32.18 17.16 19.58
N SER A 109 32.47 15.86 19.46
CA SER A 109 33.79 15.29 19.75
C SER A 109 34.87 15.82 18.81
N ARG A 110 34.58 16.01 17.53
CA ARG A 110 35.50 16.63 16.57
C ARG A 110 35.78 18.11 16.82
N ARG A 111 34.80 18.87 17.30
CA ARG A 111 34.96 20.32 17.62
C ARG A 111 35.87 20.53 18.81
N VAL A 112 35.96 19.60 19.74
CA VAL A 112 36.85 19.68 20.89
C VAL A 112 38.30 19.50 20.46
N GLU A 113 38.58 18.67 19.50
CA GLU A 113 39.94 18.36 19.03
C GLU A 113 40.55 19.51 18.21
N THR A 114 39.72 20.25 17.45
CA THR A 114 40.18 21.42 16.67
C THR A 114 40.48 22.67 17.52
N LYS A 115 40.10 22.69 18.79
CA LYS A 115 40.38 23.81 19.69
C LYS A 115 41.64 23.65 20.56
N ARG A 116 42.46 22.61 20.35
CA ARG A 116 43.76 22.52 21.01
C ARG A 116 44.69 23.57 20.42
N PRO A 117 45.16 24.55 21.22
CA PRO A 117 46.14 25.52 20.73
C PRO A 117 47.44 24.77 20.40
N LEU A 118 48.02 25.10 19.28
CA LEU A 118 49.37 24.66 18.92
C LEU A 118 50.33 25.24 20.01
N ARG A 119 50.95 24.36 20.78
CA ARG A 119 52.05 24.71 21.67
C ARG A 119 53.37 24.52 20.89
#